data_fa3615255eae782861c44fda15f8f95b
#
_entry.id   fa3615255eae782861c44fda15f8f95b
#
_cell.length_a   1.000
_cell.length_b   1.000
_cell.length_c   1.000
_cell.angle_alpha   90.00
_cell.angle_beta   90.00
_cell.angle_gamma   90.00
#
_symmetry.space_group_name_H-M   'P 1'
#
loop_
_entity.id
_entity.type
_entity.pdbx_description
1 polymer ?
#
loop_
_entity_poly.entity_id
_entity_poly.type
_entity_poly.pdbx_seq_one_letter_code
_entity_poly.pdbx_strand_id
1 'polypeptide(L)'
;MTHVTKIGILIPVCCLCVQHLILSVIEVVMKNKNFGWLTTLVLVMGMPSMVYANENSLSAQMKVSQVNVDKNTQKELKTTDQVKPNQVLEYQVTYSNQSNSSLKALKLNLPLPAYVSYTGKNTPKNTYASTDGVHFAKAPLTRIENGKKVNVPLSEYRALQWQVDELKPKQKITVAAQVRVNAAE
;
A
#
# COMPACT_ATOMS: atom_id res chain seq x y z
N MET A 1 20.03 -16.92 -1.55
CA MET A 1 18.93 -17.33 -0.65
C MET A 1 18.14 -16.07 -0.29
N THR A 2 17.01 -15.88 -0.92
CA THR A 2 16.15 -14.70 -0.80
C THR A 2 15.10 -14.96 0.26
N HIS A 3 15.20 -14.29 1.41
CA HIS A 3 14.15 -14.30 2.43
C HIS A 3 13.01 -13.40 1.98
N VAL A 4 11.90 -14.01 1.56
CA VAL A 4 10.62 -13.35 1.39
C VAL A 4 9.96 -13.28 2.75
N THR A 5 9.84 -12.08 3.33
CA THR A 5 9.09 -11.85 4.55
C THR A 5 7.60 -11.97 4.24
N LYS A 6 6.99 -13.07 4.67
CA LYS A 6 5.53 -13.26 4.68
C LYS A 6 4.91 -12.30 5.69
N ILE A 7 4.24 -11.28 5.21
CA ILE A 7 3.31 -10.48 6.01
C ILE A 7 2.05 -11.33 6.18
N GLY A 8 1.77 -11.74 7.42
CA GLY A 8 0.59 -12.52 7.77
C GLY A 8 -0.68 -11.71 7.55
N ILE A 9 -1.54 -12.21 6.69
CA ILE A 9 -2.87 -11.65 6.41
C ILE A 9 -3.81 -12.18 7.48
N LEU A 10 -4.42 -11.27 8.22
CA LEU A 10 -5.55 -11.56 9.11
C LEU A 10 -6.74 -11.98 8.25
N ILE A 11 -7.06 -13.26 8.23
CA ILE A 11 -8.26 -13.79 7.59
C ILE A 11 -9.45 -13.37 8.44
N PRO A 12 -10.48 -12.70 7.89
CA PRO A 12 -11.67 -12.37 8.66
C PRO A 12 -12.41 -13.65 9.03
N VAL A 13 -12.60 -13.83 10.32
CA VAL A 13 -13.23 -14.98 11.02
C VAL A 13 -14.69 -15.23 10.60
N CYS A 14 -15.25 -14.46 9.68
CA CYS A 14 -16.66 -14.51 9.31
C CYS A 14 -17.04 -15.67 8.36
N CYS A 15 -16.06 -16.31 7.70
CA CYS A 15 -16.36 -17.36 6.70
C CYS A 15 -16.62 -18.75 7.34
N LEU A 16 -16.05 -19.02 8.53
CA LEU A 16 -16.25 -20.29 9.23
C LEU A 16 -17.61 -20.38 9.93
N CYS A 17 -18.21 -19.26 10.34
CA CYS A 17 -19.54 -19.26 10.96
C CYS A 17 -20.68 -19.61 9.97
N VAL A 18 -20.57 -19.22 8.72
CA VAL A 18 -21.61 -19.49 7.72
C VAL A 18 -21.62 -20.98 7.32
N GLN A 19 -20.44 -21.61 7.26
CA GLN A 19 -20.33 -23.02 6.89
C GLN A 19 -20.88 -23.96 7.98
N HIS A 20 -20.76 -23.59 9.26
CA HIS A 20 -21.33 -24.36 10.38
C HIS A 20 -22.86 -24.22 10.48
N LEU A 21 -23.41 -23.08 10.07
CA LEU A 21 -24.85 -22.85 10.08
C LEU A 21 -25.59 -23.67 8.99
N ILE A 22 -24.97 -23.88 7.83
CA ILE A 22 -25.56 -24.64 6.73
C ILE A 22 -25.59 -26.15 7.04
N LEU A 23 -24.55 -26.67 7.70
CA LEU A 23 -24.50 -28.09 8.09
C LEU A 23 -25.54 -28.44 9.17
N SER A 24 -25.83 -27.53 10.10
CA SER A 24 -26.81 -27.78 11.16
C SER A 24 -28.25 -27.81 10.66
N VAL A 25 -28.55 -27.08 9.57
CA VAL A 25 -29.90 -27.07 8.98
C VAL A 25 -30.16 -28.35 8.19
N ILE A 26 -29.15 -28.96 7.58
CA ILE A 26 -29.27 -30.22 6.82
C ILE A 26 -29.55 -31.41 7.74
N GLU A 27 -28.95 -31.45 8.95
CA GLU A 27 -29.20 -32.56 9.88
C GLU A 27 -30.61 -32.54 10.49
N VAL A 28 -31.20 -31.36 10.65
CA VAL A 28 -32.58 -31.25 11.19
C VAL A 28 -33.63 -31.70 10.20
N VAL A 29 -33.41 -31.52 8.89
CA VAL A 29 -34.37 -31.90 7.86
C VAL A 29 -34.38 -33.41 7.59
N MET A 30 -33.27 -34.13 7.83
CA MET A 30 -33.20 -35.58 7.56
C MET A 30 -33.73 -36.46 8.70
N LYS A 31 -34.11 -35.92 9.86
CA LYS A 31 -34.55 -36.68 11.02
C LYS A 31 -36.08 -36.88 11.11
N ASN A 32 -36.87 -36.35 10.14
CA ASN A 32 -38.30 -36.50 10.19
C ASN A 32 -38.77 -37.56 9.17
N LYS A 33 -38.96 -38.81 9.66
CA LYS A 33 -39.29 -40.00 8.86
C LYS A 33 -40.74 -40.10 8.38
N ASN A 34 -41.57 -39.07 8.53
CA ASN A 34 -42.97 -39.13 8.16
C ASN A 34 -43.38 -37.94 7.30
N PHE A 35 -42.82 -37.81 6.08
CA PHE A 35 -43.41 -36.95 5.09
C PHE A 35 -43.39 -37.65 3.73
N GLY A 36 -44.52 -38.31 3.44
CA GLY A 36 -44.77 -38.89 2.15
C GLY A 36 -45.00 -37.81 1.10
N TRP A 37 -44.39 -38.03 -0.06
CA TRP A 37 -44.74 -37.60 -1.39
C TRP A 37 -45.28 -36.17 -1.54
N LEU A 38 -44.49 -35.34 -2.03
CA LEU A 38 -44.75 -34.20 -2.91
C LEU A 38 -43.73 -33.07 -2.60
N THR A 39 -43.21 -32.61 -3.71
CA THR A 39 -42.44 -31.40 -3.94
C THR A 39 -40.91 -31.56 -3.94
N THR A 40 -40.44 -32.00 -5.09
CA THR A 40 -39.11 -31.66 -5.60
C THR A 40 -39.09 -30.16 -5.88
N LEU A 41 -38.97 -29.35 -4.83
CA LEU A 41 -38.65 -27.95 -4.98
C LEU A 41 -37.14 -27.89 -5.28
N VAL A 42 -36.80 -27.85 -6.57
CA VAL A 42 -35.44 -27.54 -7.02
C VAL A 42 -35.15 -26.10 -6.60
N LEU A 43 -34.62 -25.95 -5.42
CA LEU A 43 -34.05 -24.70 -5.00
C LEU A 43 -32.73 -24.49 -5.78
N VAL A 44 -32.84 -23.86 -6.94
CA VAL A 44 -31.70 -23.31 -7.68
C VAL A 44 -31.18 -22.16 -6.81
N MET A 45 -30.39 -22.52 -5.79
CA MET A 45 -29.58 -21.56 -5.08
C MET A 45 -28.54 -21.05 -6.09
N GLY A 46 -28.79 -19.83 -6.58
CA GLY A 46 -27.78 -19.07 -7.30
C GLY A 46 -26.52 -19.07 -6.46
N MET A 47 -25.50 -19.80 -6.91
CA MET A 47 -24.17 -19.73 -6.28
C MET A 47 -23.71 -18.28 -6.38
N PRO A 48 -23.44 -17.61 -5.25
CA PRO A 48 -22.78 -16.32 -5.33
C PRO A 48 -21.46 -16.58 -6.04
N SER A 49 -21.30 -16.03 -7.25
CA SER A 49 -20.03 -15.99 -7.93
C SER A 49 -19.08 -15.23 -7.02
N MET A 50 -18.22 -15.96 -6.31
CA MET A 50 -17.12 -15.35 -5.55
C MET A 50 -16.21 -14.68 -6.56
N VAL A 51 -16.35 -13.38 -6.69
CA VAL A 51 -15.39 -12.55 -7.39
C VAL A 51 -14.11 -12.59 -6.55
N TYR A 52 -13.19 -13.47 -6.90
CA TYR A 52 -11.84 -13.43 -6.36
C TYR A 52 -11.22 -12.12 -6.84
N ALA A 53 -11.15 -11.14 -5.96
CA ALA A 53 -10.31 -9.99 -6.18
C ALA A 53 -8.87 -10.50 -6.31
N ASN A 54 -8.26 -10.29 -7.47
CA ASN A 54 -6.90 -10.70 -7.74
C ASN A 54 -5.97 -9.77 -6.95
N GLU A 55 -5.58 -10.19 -5.74
CA GLU A 55 -4.78 -9.39 -4.79
C GLU A 55 -3.40 -8.98 -5.31
N ASN A 56 -2.97 -9.52 -6.46
CA ASN A 56 -1.67 -9.26 -7.06
C ASN A 56 -1.70 -8.35 -8.28
N SER A 57 -2.73 -7.55 -8.45
CA SER A 57 -2.86 -6.69 -9.65
C SER A 57 -1.82 -5.58 -9.69
N LEU A 58 -1.37 -5.06 -8.54
CA LEU A 58 -0.34 -4.03 -8.43
C LEU A 58 0.85 -4.55 -7.62
N SER A 59 2.04 -4.58 -8.22
CA SER A 59 3.29 -4.87 -7.52
C SER A 59 4.07 -3.59 -7.25
N ALA A 60 4.83 -3.56 -6.15
CA ALA A 60 5.72 -2.47 -5.79
C ALA A 60 7.12 -3.01 -5.50
N GLN A 61 8.13 -2.38 -6.09
CA GLN A 61 9.54 -2.65 -5.82
C GLN A 61 10.22 -1.38 -5.33
N MET A 62 10.83 -1.44 -4.15
CA MET A 62 11.56 -0.32 -3.57
C MET A 62 13.07 -0.52 -3.77
N LYS A 63 13.74 0.57 -4.13
CA LYS A 63 15.19 0.71 -4.16
C LYS A 63 15.60 1.92 -3.36
N VAL A 64 16.74 1.83 -2.70
CA VAL A 64 17.35 2.94 -1.98
C VAL A 64 18.73 3.16 -2.58
N SER A 65 19.02 4.41 -2.97
CA SER A 65 20.32 4.79 -3.51
C SER A 65 20.92 5.93 -2.71
N GLN A 66 22.22 5.89 -2.49
CA GLN A 66 22.97 7.02 -1.97
C GLN A 66 23.22 8.00 -3.12
N VAL A 67 22.85 9.27 -2.91
CA VAL A 67 23.06 10.35 -3.86
C VAL A 67 24.29 11.16 -3.46
N ASN A 68 25.29 11.20 -4.35
CA ASN A 68 26.39 12.13 -4.21
C ASN A 68 26.03 13.41 -4.96
N VAL A 69 25.67 14.45 -4.21
CA VAL A 69 25.20 15.72 -4.78
C VAL A 69 26.32 16.41 -5.59
N ASP A 70 27.57 16.35 -5.12
CA ASP A 70 28.70 17.04 -5.74
C ASP A 70 29.10 16.39 -7.08
N LYS A 71 29.03 15.07 -7.17
CA LYS A 71 29.42 14.30 -8.35
C LYS A 71 28.24 13.93 -9.26
N ASN A 72 27.02 14.27 -8.86
CA ASN A 72 25.78 13.88 -9.54
C ASN A 72 25.72 12.38 -9.85
N THR A 73 26.19 11.55 -8.92
CA THR A 73 26.22 10.09 -9.06
C THR A 73 25.31 9.44 -8.03
N GLN A 74 24.77 8.30 -8.39
CA GLN A 74 23.94 7.48 -7.51
C GLN A 74 24.57 6.09 -7.38
N LYS A 75 24.57 5.57 -6.14
CA LYS A 75 25.00 4.21 -5.82
C LYS A 75 23.84 3.50 -5.13
N GLU A 76 23.35 2.41 -5.71
CA GLU A 76 22.31 1.58 -5.07
C GLU A 76 22.88 0.95 -3.80
N LEU A 77 22.12 1.07 -2.70
CA LEU A 77 22.47 0.52 -1.39
C LEU A 77 21.90 -0.89 -1.26
N LYS A 78 22.73 -1.79 -0.74
CA LYS A 78 22.31 -3.12 -0.31
C LYS A 78 21.85 -3.09 1.14
N THR A 79 21.09 -4.09 1.55
CA THR A 79 20.57 -4.22 2.94
C THR A 79 21.68 -4.23 3.99
N THR A 80 22.92 -4.61 3.60
CA THR A 80 24.09 -4.67 4.48
C THR A 80 24.90 -3.37 4.52
N ASP A 81 24.60 -2.39 3.64
CA ASP A 81 25.34 -1.15 3.57
C ASP A 81 24.96 -0.23 4.75
N GLN A 82 25.95 0.30 5.42
CA GLN A 82 25.75 1.28 6.48
C GLN A 82 25.61 2.68 5.89
N VAL A 83 24.66 3.43 6.41
CA VAL A 83 24.47 4.84 6.07
C VAL A 83 24.97 5.73 7.21
N LYS A 84 25.59 6.85 6.85
CA LYS A 84 26.13 7.82 7.82
C LYS A 84 25.18 9.02 7.97
N PRO A 85 25.20 9.71 9.11
CA PRO A 85 24.51 10.98 9.28
C PRO A 85 24.83 11.97 8.15
N ASN A 86 23.86 12.79 7.81
CA ASN A 86 23.92 13.81 6.75
C ASN A 86 24.02 13.27 5.30
N GLN A 87 24.11 11.97 5.09
CA GLN A 87 24.04 11.42 3.74
C GLN A 87 22.67 11.66 3.11
N VAL A 88 22.68 11.94 1.80
CA VAL A 88 21.46 12.06 1.01
C VAL A 88 21.16 10.72 0.38
N LEU A 89 19.95 10.23 0.62
CA LEU A 89 19.43 9.01 0.03
C LEU A 89 18.26 9.33 -0.89
N GLU A 90 18.06 8.51 -1.90
CA GLU A 90 16.87 8.52 -2.74
C GLU A 90 16.11 7.21 -2.56
N TYR A 91 14.90 7.31 -2.07
CA TYR A 91 13.93 6.23 -2.04
C TYR A 91 13.15 6.24 -3.35
N GLN A 92 13.23 5.15 -4.09
CA GLN A 92 12.55 4.98 -5.37
C GLN A 92 11.64 3.76 -5.28
N VAL A 93 10.35 3.93 -5.63
CA VAL A 93 9.39 2.83 -5.71
C VAL A 93 8.86 2.74 -7.12
N THR A 94 9.01 1.56 -7.72
CA THR A 94 8.42 1.23 -9.02
C THR A 94 7.17 0.40 -8.80
N TYR A 95 6.03 0.96 -9.15
CA TYR A 95 4.74 0.29 -9.18
C TYR A 95 4.48 -0.28 -10.57
N SER A 96 4.03 -1.53 -10.64
CA SER A 96 3.77 -2.24 -11.89
C SER A 96 2.38 -2.87 -11.87
N ASN A 97 1.55 -2.52 -12.83
CA ASN A 97 0.27 -3.18 -13.03
C ASN A 97 0.51 -4.57 -13.66
N GLN A 98 0.33 -5.62 -12.87
CA GLN A 98 0.53 -7.01 -13.30
C GLN A 98 -0.72 -7.58 -14.00
N SER A 99 -1.86 -6.90 -13.89
CA SER A 99 -3.13 -7.36 -14.44
C SER A 99 -3.24 -7.09 -15.96
N ASN A 100 -4.29 -7.62 -16.55
CA ASN A 100 -4.66 -7.36 -17.94
C ASN A 100 -5.71 -6.25 -18.08
N SER A 101 -6.05 -5.56 -16.99
CA SER A 101 -6.98 -4.44 -16.94
C SER A 101 -6.30 -3.17 -16.41
N SER A 102 -6.83 -2.01 -16.77
CA SER A 102 -6.37 -0.73 -16.23
C SER A 102 -6.74 -0.59 -14.76
N LEU A 103 -5.80 -0.15 -13.95
CA LEU A 103 -6.03 0.27 -12.56
C LEU A 103 -6.28 1.77 -12.53
N LYS A 104 -7.35 2.21 -11.87
CA LYS A 104 -7.78 3.61 -11.84
C LYS A 104 -7.73 4.18 -10.43
N ALA A 105 -7.59 5.51 -10.34
CA ALA A 105 -7.63 6.27 -9.09
C ALA A 105 -6.64 5.74 -8.03
N LEU A 106 -5.42 5.41 -8.45
CA LEU A 106 -4.39 4.87 -7.57
C LEU A 106 -3.82 5.96 -6.66
N LYS A 107 -3.60 5.59 -5.39
CA LYS A 107 -2.88 6.39 -4.41
C LYS A 107 -1.59 5.66 -4.04
N LEU A 108 -0.47 6.15 -4.57
CA LEU A 108 0.84 5.53 -4.40
C LEU A 108 1.56 6.19 -3.22
N ASN A 109 1.77 5.45 -2.15
CA ASN A 109 2.34 5.96 -0.91
C ASN A 109 3.82 5.59 -0.78
N LEU A 110 4.63 6.55 -0.35
CA LEU A 110 6.01 6.35 0.04
C LEU A 110 6.17 6.79 1.49
N PRO A 111 6.23 5.87 2.45
CA PRO A 111 6.51 6.18 3.85
C PRO A 111 7.96 6.63 4.02
N LEU A 112 8.18 7.61 4.88
CA LEU A 112 9.50 8.14 5.23
C LEU A 112 9.85 7.70 6.66
N PRO A 113 10.96 6.96 6.87
CA PRO A 113 11.39 6.57 8.20
C PRO A 113 11.66 7.76 9.14
N ALA A 114 11.50 7.58 10.44
CA ALA A 114 11.68 8.66 11.42
C ALA A 114 13.11 9.21 11.48
N TYR A 115 14.10 8.38 11.15
CA TYR A 115 15.52 8.75 11.16
C TYR A 115 16.00 9.52 9.91
N VAL A 116 15.08 9.91 9.04
CA VAL A 116 15.39 10.74 7.87
C VAL A 116 14.50 11.96 7.80
N SER A 117 15.01 13.01 7.16
CA SER A 117 14.28 14.24 6.85
C SER A 117 14.11 14.39 5.36
N TYR A 118 12.90 14.69 4.91
CA TYR A 118 12.62 14.96 3.50
C TYR A 118 13.36 16.22 3.04
N THR A 119 13.93 16.20 1.82
CA THR A 119 14.71 17.33 1.29
C THR A 119 13.90 18.27 0.39
N GLY A 120 12.63 17.96 0.13
CA GLY A 120 11.81 18.72 -0.83
C GLY A 120 11.96 18.27 -2.28
N LYS A 121 12.85 17.31 -2.57
CA LYS A 121 13.06 16.79 -3.94
C LYS A 121 12.33 15.48 -4.12
N ASN A 122 11.43 15.43 -5.11
CA ASN A 122 10.64 14.24 -5.45
C ASN A 122 10.31 14.19 -6.94
N THR A 123 10.00 13.01 -7.41
CA THR A 123 9.56 12.74 -8.78
C THR A 123 8.40 11.75 -8.75
N PRO A 124 7.28 12.01 -9.43
CA PRO A 124 6.86 13.29 -10.03
C PRO A 124 6.70 14.42 -9.00
N LYS A 125 6.74 15.70 -9.44
CA LYS A 125 6.72 16.87 -8.53
C LYS A 125 5.38 17.08 -7.81
N ASN A 126 4.26 16.72 -8.42
CA ASN A 126 2.93 16.92 -7.82
C ASN A 126 2.66 15.82 -6.79
N THR A 127 2.88 16.16 -5.52
CA THR A 127 2.70 15.23 -4.41
C THR A 127 1.74 15.77 -3.37
N TYR A 128 1.12 14.84 -2.67
CA TYR A 128 0.51 15.03 -1.38
C TYR A 128 1.51 14.59 -0.32
N ALA A 129 1.45 15.18 0.85
CA ALA A 129 2.32 14.86 1.96
C ALA A 129 1.51 14.68 3.25
N SER A 130 2.10 14.01 4.21
CA SER A 130 1.50 13.76 5.52
C SER A 130 2.56 13.84 6.61
N THR A 131 2.19 14.38 7.77
CA THR A 131 3.00 14.39 8.99
C THR A 131 2.70 13.21 9.91
N ASP A 132 1.59 12.54 9.73
CA ASP A 132 1.14 11.40 10.56
C ASP A 132 1.08 10.06 9.78
N GLY A 133 1.28 10.11 8.45
CA GLY A 133 1.19 8.94 7.57
C GLY A 133 -0.24 8.55 7.19
N VAL A 134 -1.25 9.26 7.71
CA VAL A 134 -2.67 8.94 7.53
C VAL A 134 -3.41 10.04 6.78
N HIS A 135 -3.26 11.30 7.22
CA HIS A 135 -3.94 12.45 6.62
C HIS A 135 -3.01 13.11 5.60
N PHE A 136 -3.43 13.11 4.34
CA PHE A 136 -2.65 13.65 3.23
C PHE A 136 -3.25 14.95 2.72
N ALA A 137 -2.40 15.96 2.52
CA ALA A 137 -2.75 17.21 1.86
C ALA A 137 -1.71 17.55 0.78
N LYS A 138 -2.10 18.42 -0.16
CA LYS A 138 -1.21 18.84 -1.24
C LYS A 138 0.01 19.56 -0.67
N ALA A 139 1.19 19.13 -1.09
CA ALA A 139 2.44 19.77 -0.68
C ALA A 139 2.63 21.14 -1.38
N PRO A 140 3.26 22.14 -0.69
CA PRO A 140 3.78 22.11 0.67
C PRO A 140 2.68 22.15 1.72
N LEU A 141 2.88 21.41 2.83
CA LEU A 141 1.95 21.43 3.96
C LEU A 141 2.03 22.76 4.71
N THR A 142 0.89 23.20 5.21
CA THR A 142 0.79 24.43 6.01
C THR A 142 0.00 24.17 7.28
N ARG A 143 0.32 24.89 8.35
CA ARG A 143 -0.45 24.91 9.61
C ARG A 143 -0.62 26.33 10.12
N ILE A 144 -1.55 26.51 11.04
CA ILE A 144 -1.74 27.81 11.71
C ILE A 144 -0.94 27.80 13.00
N GLU A 145 -0.01 28.74 13.13
CA GLU A 145 0.74 29.02 14.35
C GLU A 145 0.55 30.48 14.74
N ASN A 146 0.10 30.73 15.97
CA ASN A 146 -0.15 32.08 16.49
C ASN A 146 -1.04 32.94 15.54
N GLY A 147 -2.07 32.30 14.92
CA GLY A 147 -2.98 32.97 13.98
C GLY A 147 -2.40 33.24 12.59
N LYS A 148 -1.16 32.81 12.32
CA LYS A 148 -0.50 32.95 11.01
C LYS A 148 -0.35 31.62 10.31
N LYS A 149 -0.53 31.62 8.98
CA LYS A 149 -0.27 30.44 8.15
C LYS A 149 1.22 30.29 7.91
N VAL A 150 1.80 29.17 8.35
CA VAL A 150 3.21 28.85 8.18
C VAL A 150 3.37 27.52 7.45
N ASN A 151 4.51 27.34 6.78
CA ASN A 151 4.84 26.06 6.17
C ASN A 151 5.28 25.07 7.27
N VAL A 152 4.80 23.85 7.16
CA VAL A 152 5.29 22.73 7.99
C VAL A 152 6.72 22.39 7.58
N PRO A 153 7.66 22.27 8.52
CA PRO A 153 9.02 21.85 8.22
C PRO A 153 9.07 20.51 7.49
N LEU A 154 9.96 20.40 6.50
CA LEU A 154 10.10 19.15 5.72
C LEU A 154 10.55 17.96 6.58
N SER A 155 11.23 18.21 7.70
CA SER A 155 11.63 17.19 8.68
C SER A 155 10.46 16.53 9.39
N GLU A 156 9.29 17.17 9.41
CA GLU A 156 8.07 16.62 10.00
C GLU A 156 7.28 15.73 9.03
N TYR A 157 7.66 15.68 7.74
CA TYR A 157 6.97 14.84 6.78
C TYR A 157 7.27 13.36 7.05
N ARG A 158 6.22 12.54 7.13
CA ARG A 158 6.30 11.09 7.42
C ARG A 158 5.86 10.23 6.25
N ALA A 159 5.16 10.81 5.27
CA ALA A 159 4.83 10.10 4.05
C ALA A 159 4.59 11.06 2.89
N LEU A 160 4.86 10.58 1.68
CA LEU A 160 4.48 11.22 0.43
C LEU A 160 3.48 10.33 -0.31
N GLN A 161 2.58 10.95 -1.07
CA GLN A 161 1.58 10.24 -1.86
C GLN A 161 1.47 10.87 -3.25
N TRP A 162 1.40 10.04 -4.27
CA TRP A 162 1.08 10.46 -5.65
C TRP A 162 -0.27 9.88 -6.04
N GLN A 163 -1.08 10.71 -6.70
CA GLN A 163 -2.35 10.27 -7.27
C GLN A 163 -2.13 10.02 -8.76
N VAL A 164 -2.54 8.85 -9.21
CA VAL A 164 -2.42 8.40 -10.59
C VAL A 164 -3.81 8.02 -11.09
N ASP A 165 -4.29 8.74 -12.09
CA ASP A 165 -5.66 8.55 -12.59
C ASP A 165 -5.84 7.18 -13.23
N GLU A 166 -4.84 6.72 -13.99
CA GLU A 166 -4.86 5.43 -14.66
C GLU A 166 -3.45 4.84 -14.79
N LEU A 167 -3.32 3.54 -14.53
CA LEU A 167 -2.15 2.74 -14.84
C LEU A 167 -2.59 1.58 -15.75
N LYS A 168 -2.26 1.68 -17.03
CA LYS A 168 -2.67 0.72 -18.06
C LYS A 168 -2.15 -0.70 -17.77
N PRO A 169 -2.72 -1.75 -18.38
CA PRO A 169 -2.20 -3.11 -18.26
C PRO A 169 -0.69 -3.18 -18.53
N LYS A 170 0.03 -3.88 -17.67
CA LYS A 170 1.49 -4.07 -17.75
C LYS A 170 2.34 -2.79 -17.68
N GLN A 171 1.73 -1.63 -17.50
CA GLN A 171 2.43 -0.37 -17.34
C GLN A 171 3.13 -0.28 -15.99
N LYS A 172 4.23 0.47 -15.95
CA LYS A 172 4.98 0.79 -14.73
C LYS A 172 5.03 2.29 -14.53
N ILE A 173 5.01 2.69 -13.27
CA ILE A 173 5.27 4.07 -12.85
C ILE A 173 6.27 4.06 -11.71
N THR A 174 7.22 4.98 -11.74
CA THR A 174 8.23 5.13 -10.70
C THR A 174 8.03 6.44 -9.98
N VAL A 175 8.01 6.39 -8.66
CA VAL A 175 8.00 7.56 -7.78
C VAL A 175 9.27 7.56 -6.94
N ALA A 176 9.81 8.74 -6.67
CA ALA A 176 11.05 8.87 -5.91
C ALA A 176 11.01 10.09 -4.98
N ALA A 177 11.72 10.02 -3.87
CA ALA A 177 11.93 11.12 -2.96
C ALA A 177 13.34 11.10 -2.38
N GLN A 178 13.97 12.28 -2.30
CA GLN A 178 15.25 12.42 -1.63
C GLN A 178 15.07 12.79 -0.17
N VAL A 179 15.85 12.15 0.66
CA VAL A 179 15.87 12.34 2.11
C VAL A 179 17.31 12.52 2.60
N ARG A 180 17.47 13.13 3.74
CA ARG A 180 18.76 13.25 4.44
C ARG A 180 18.70 12.42 5.72
N VAL A 181 19.72 11.63 5.98
CA VAL A 181 19.86 10.88 7.23
C VAL A 181 20.10 11.86 8.38
N ASN A 182 19.30 11.79 9.43
CA ASN A 182 19.43 12.65 10.60
C ASN A 182 20.73 12.32 11.37
N ALA A 183 21.26 13.28 12.14
CA ALA A 183 22.28 12.98 13.11
C ALA A 183 21.71 12.03 14.18
N ALA A 184 22.54 11.15 14.72
CA ALA A 184 22.18 10.42 15.94
C ALA A 184 22.13 11.44 17.09
N GLU A 185 21.01 11.45 17.83
CA GLU A 185 20.89 12.19 19.08
C GLU A 185 21.65 11.48 20.19
#